data_3f353e83a2267c8157ad9b48c4cf3192
#
_entry.id   3f353e83a2267c8157ad9b48c4cf3192
#
_cell.length_a   1.000
_cell.length_b   1.000
_cell.length_c   1.000
_cell.angle_alpha   90.00
_cell.angle_beta   90.00
_cell.angle_gamma   90.00
#
_symmetry.space_group_name_H-M   'P 1'
#
loop_
_entity.id
_entity.type
_entity.pdbx_description
1 polymer ?
#
loop_
_entity_poly.entity_id
_entity_poly.type
_entity_poly.pdbx_seq_one_letter_code
_entity_poly.pdbx_strand_id
1 'polypeptide(L)'
;MAHKSFNRWWRAAIAVVLVSLGGVLHAEDVMKLHVSPMLGEKDDLTVQIRLTRSADNQFMKVVAASSNYYGSTEMVLDGQGTEPLKVVKFRSLPAGWYEVIGAVYDGQYKMRGSARTAVLVVARGVN
;
A
#
# COMPACT_ATOMS: atom_id res chain seq x y z
N MET A 1 -10.92 28.51 -9.72
CA MET A 1 -10.67 28.25 -9.56
C MET A 1 -10.24 27.41 -9.38
N ALA A 2 -10.09 27.39 -9.33
CA ALA A 2 -9.57 26.74 -9.15
C ALA A 2 -9.75 25.56 -9.11
N HIS A 3 -10.00 25.04 -9.51
CA HIS A 3 -10.17 24.07 -9.35
C HIS A 3 -9.80 23.40 -10.06
N LYS A 4 -9.37 23.68 -11.22
CA LYS A 4 -9.01 23.14 -11.85
C LYS A 4 -7.88 22.42 -11.71
N SER A 5 -6.98 22.87 -11.90
CA SER A 5 -5.87 22.16 -11.53
C SER A 5 -5.96 21.60 -10.21
N PHE A 6 -6.96 21.73 -9.76
CA PHE A 6 -7.42 21.14 -8.63
C PHE A 6 -7.09 19.70 -8.50
N ASN A 7 -6.97 18.97 -9.59
CA ASN A 7 -6.77 17.54 -9.53
C ASN A 7 -5.49 17.11 -8.91
N ARG A 8 -4.44 17.85 -9.11
CA ARG A 8 -3.16 17.40 -8.63
C ARG A 8 -2.90 17.79 -7.24
N TRP A 9 -3.04 19.03 -6.94
CA TRP A 9 -2.69 19.51 -5.63
C TRP A 9 -3.76 19.24 -4.60
N TRP A 10 -4.94 18.90 -5.04
CA TRP A 10 -5.97 18.67 -4.06
C TRP A 10 -5.70 17.41 -3.23
N ARG A 11 -4.84 16.54 -3.73
CA ARG A 11 -4.46 15.41 -2.90
C ARG A 11 -3.71 15.86 -1.67
N ALA A 12 -2.82 16.80 -1.84
CA ALA A 12 -2.13 17.35 -0.69
C ALA A 12 -3.07 18.11 0.21
N ALA A 13 -3.99 18.82 -0.39
CA ALA A 13 -4.96 19.56 0.38
C ALA A 13 -5.81 18.64 1.23
N ILE A 14 -6.17 17.52 0.67
CA ILE A 14 -6.96 16.55 1.42
C ILE A 14 -6.18 16.04 2.61
N ALA A 15 -4.92 15.76 2.42
CA ALA A 15 -4.09 15.28 3.53
C ALA A 15 -4.03 16.32 4.64
N VAL A 16 -3.91 17.57 4.28
CA VAL A 16 -3.85 18.64 5.26
C VAL A 16 -5.15 18.74 6.04
N VAL A 17 -6.25 18.63 5.31
CA VAL A 17 -7.55 18.71 5.96
C VAL A 17 -7.72 17.57 6.96
N LEU A 18 -7.31 16.37 6.58
CA LEU A 18 -7.43 15.24 7.47
C LEU A 18 -6.64 15.45 8.75
N VAL A 19 -5.44 15.99 8.61
CA VAL A 19 -4.63 16.26 9.78
C VAL A 19 -5.29 17.27 10.69
N SER A 20 -5.90 18.29 10.11
CA SER A 20 -6.48 19.35 10.90
C SER A 20 -7.71 18.89 11.67
N LEU A 21 -8.32 17.81 11.29
CA LEU A 21 -9.47 17.31 12.02
C LEU A 21 -9.10 16.68 13.34
N GLY A 22 -7.85 16.33 13.51
CA GLY A 22 -7.37 15.91 14.79
C GLY A 22 -7.83 14.57 15.32
N GLY A 23 -8.81 13.97 14.74
CA GLY A 23 -9.28 12.67 15.16
C GLY A 23 -8.99 11.57 14.17
N VAL A 24 -8.26 11.92 13.12
CA VAL A 24 -8.02 11.00 12.03
C VAL A 24 -6.81 10.12 12.35
N LEU A 25 -6.95 8.84 12.11
CA LEU A 25 -5.84 7.92 12.29
C LEU A 25 -4.80 8.13 11.22
N HIS A 26 -3.55 8.09 11.60
CA HIS A 26 -2.46 8.08 10.64
C HIS A 26 -2.34 6.69 10.03
N ALA A 27 -1.73 6.61 8.85
CA ALA A 27 -1.55 5.33 8.17
C ALA A 27 -0.86 4.31 9.06
N GLU A 28 0.13 4.74 9.83
CA GLU A 28 0.89 3.83 10.68
C GLU A 28 0.07 3.32 11.85
N ASP A 29 -1.03 3.96 12.17
CA ASP A 29 -1.90 3.47 13.23
C ASP A 29 -2.82 2.37 12.74
N VAL A 30 -2.98 2.25 11.43
CA VAL A 30 -3.86 1.25 10.83
C VAL A 30 -3.05 0.11 10.26
N MET A 31 -1.97 0.42 9.56
CA MET A 31 -1.18 -0.59 8.89
C MET A 31 0.25 -0.15 8.69
N LYS A 32 1.14 -1.11 8.58
CA LYS A 32 2.53 -0.89 8.22
C LYS A 32 2.94 -1.90 7.17
N LEU A 33 3.75 -1.45 6.22
CA LEU A 33 4.31 -2.33 5.20
C LEU A 33 5.77 -2.60 5.50
N HIS A 34 6.19 -3.83 5.25
CA HIS A 34 7.59 -4.19 5.33
C HIS A 34 7.96 -5.00 4.10
N VAL A 35 8.97 -4.55 3.39
CA VAL A 35 9.46 -5.21 2.19
C VAL A 35 10.98 -5.18 2.22
N SER A 36 11.59 -6.08 1.46
CA SER A 36 13.01 -5.97 1.20
C SER A 36 13.24 -4.79 0.26
N PRO A 37 14.13 -3.86 0.57
CA PRO A 37 14.28 -2.67 -0.27
C PRO A 37 14.94 -2.94 -1.61
N MET A 38 15.59 -4.10 -1.77
CA MET A 38 16.27 -4.44 -3.01
C MET A 38 16.14 -5.92 -3.28
N LEU A 39 15.81 -6.25 -4.51
CA LEU A 39 15.66 -7.62 -4.96
C LEU A 39 16.39 -7.81 -6.27
N GLY A 40 16.65 -9.06 -6.64
CA GLY A 40 17.15 -9.37 -7.96
C GLY A 40 16.01 -9.59 -8.93
N GLU A 41 16.29 -9.39 -10.19
CA GLU A 41 15.32 -9.63 -11.26
C GLU A 41 14.79 -11.06 -11.17
N LYS A 42 13.49 -11.21 -11.33
CA LYS A 42 12.76 -12.49 -11.24
C LYS A 42 12.63 -13.03 -9.82
N ASP A 43 13.15 -12.34 -8.84
CA ASP A 43 12.83 -12.69 -7.46
C ASP A 43 11.39 -12.35 -7.17
N ASP A 44 10.82 -13.03 -6.20
CA ASP A 44 9.47 -12.70 -5.73
C ASP A 44 9.55 -11.60 -4.71
N LEU A 45 8.62 -10.68 -4.80
CA LEU A 45 8.49 -9.62 -3.81
C LEU A 45 7.51 -10.09 -2.73
N THR A 46 8.00 -10.19 -1.51
CA THR A 46 7.16 -10.52 -0.38
C THR A 46 6.85 -9.26 0.40
N VAL A 47 5.58 -8.95 0.51
CA VAL A 47 5.12 -7.78 1.25
C VAL A 47 4.50 -8.28 2.54
N GLN A 48 5.05 -7.84 3.67
CA GLN A 48 4.48 -8.13 4.96
C GLN A 48 3.66 -6.93 5.39
N ILE A 49 2.43 -7.16 5.76
CA ILE A 49 1.53 -6.10 6.17
C ILE A 49 1.14 -6.36 7.61
N ARG A 50 1.44 -5.41 8.48
CA ARG A 50 1.04 -5.48 9.87
C ARG A 50 -0.17 -4.59 10.08
N LEU A 51 -1.23 -5.16 10.60
CA LEU A 51 -2.49 -4.45 10.80
C LEU A 51 -2.74 -4.24 12.28
N THR A 52 -3.25 -3.07 12.62
CA THR A 52 -3.78 -2.83 13.96
C THR A 52 -5.20 -3.35 13.98
N ARG A 53 -5.52 -4.20 14.95
CA ARG A 53 -6.84 -4.83 15.00
C ARG A 53 -7.94 -3.77 15.12
N SER A 54 -8.99 -3.97 14.37
CA SER A 54 -10.17 -3.10 14.44
C SER A 54 -11.33 -3.80 13.76
N ALA A 55 -12.50 -3.67 14.35
CA ALA A 55 -13.72 -4.19 13.75
C ALA A 55 -13.99 -3.56 12.38
N ASP A 56 -13.44 -2.38 12.14
CA ASP A 56 -13.67 -1.67 10.88
C ASP A 56 -12.75 -2.10 9.75
N ASN A 57 -11.82 -3.00 9.99
CA ASN A 57 -10.94 -3.50 8.93
C ASN A 57 -11.67 -4.56 8.13
N GLN A 58 -12.18 -4.20 6.97
CA GLN A 58 -13.00 -5.11 6.19
C GLN A 58 -12.38 -5.52 4.87
N PHE A 59 -11.55 -4.68 4.27
CA PHE A 59 -10.91 -5.00 2.98
C PHE A 59 -9.51 -4.45 2.98
N MET A 60 -8.63 -5.12 2.24
CA MET A 60 -7.27 -4.65 2.07
C MET A 60 -6.88 -4.82 0.61
N LYS A 61 -6.14 -3.86 0.10
CA LYS A 61 -5.61 -3.93 -1.25
C LYS A 61 -4.12 -3.63 -1.21
N VAL A 62 -3.35 -4.43 -1.93
CA VAL A 62 -1.91 -4.22 -2.05
C VAL A 62 -1.57 -4.18 -3.53
N VAL A 63 -0.82 -3.17 -3.92
CA VAL A 63 -0.42 -2.96 -5.31
C VAL A 63 1.10 -2.88 -5.38
N ALA A 64 1.67 -3.51 -6.39
CA ALA A 64 3.06 -3.31 -6.74
C ALA A 64 3.11 -2.84 -8.18
N ALA A 65 3.72 -1.70 -8.42
CA ALA A 65 3.68 -1.09 -9.75
C ALA A 65 5.01 -0.47 -10.12
N SER A 66 5.39 -0.63 -11.38
CA SER A 66 6.54 0.02 -11.97
C SER A 66 6.14 0.49 -13.36
N SER A 67 7.11 0.98 -14.13
CA SER A 67 6.80 1.46 -15.48
C SER A 67 6.34 0.34 -16.40
N ASN A 68 6.69 -0.89 -16.12
CA ASN A 68 6.33 -2.00 -17.01
C ASN A 68 5.75 -3.20 -16.27
N TYR A 69 5.22 -2.98 -15.08
CA TYR A 69 4.60 -4.07 -14.32
C TYR A 69 3.52 -3.49 -13.42
N TYR A 70 2.43 -4.22 -13.30
CA TYR A 70 1.38 -3.86 -12.36
C TYR A 70 0.79 -5.14 -11.79
N GLY A 71 0.79 -5.25 -10.49
CA GLY A 71 0.16 -6.36 -9.78
C GLY A 71 -0.69 -5.83 -8.64
N SER A 72 -1.79 -6.50 -8.38
CA SER A 72 -2.72 -6.05 -7.37
C SER A 72 -3.35 -7.26 -6.69
N THR A 73 -3.53 -7.18 -5.39
CA THR A 73 -4.20 -8.22 -4.61
C THR A 73 -5.20 -7.55 -3.70
N GLU A 74 -6.44 -8.03 -3.73
CA GLU A 74 -7.46 -7.60 -2.78
C GLU A 74 -7.85 -8.76 -1.91
N MET A 75 -8.15 -8.50 -0.65
CA MET A 75 -8.62 -9.55 0.23
C MET A 75 -9.64 -9.01 1.20
N VAL A 76 -10.56 -9.88 1.58
CA VAL A 76 -11.55 -9.58 2.59
C VAL A 76 -10.92 -9.84 3.94
N LEU A 77 -11.06 -8.90 4.86
CA LEU A 77 -10.57 -9.05 6.22
C LEU A 77 -11.72 -9.43 7.12
N ASP A 78 -11.39 -9.84 8.33
CA ASP A 78 -12.38 -10.33 9.28
C ASP A 78 -12.49 -9.41 10.49
N GLY A 79 -12.41 -8.10 10.25
CA GLY A 79 -12.54 -7.13 11.32
C GLY A 79 -11.60 -7.42 12.48
N GLN A 80 -12.15 -7.50 13.68
CA GLN A 80 -11.36 -7.81 14.87
C GLN A 80 -10.69 -9.17 14.79
N GLY A 81 -11.27 -10.11 14.05
CA GLY A 81 -10.72 -11.45 13.93
C GLY A 81 -9.59 -11.57 12.92
N THR A 82 -9.29 -10.50 12.20
CA THR A 82 -8.22 -10.54 11.21
C THR A 82 -6.88 -10.72 11.90
N GLU A 83 -6.08 -11.65 11.39
CA GLU A 83 -4.72 -11.81 11.90
C GLU A 83 -3.93 -10.54 11.66
N PRO A 84 -3.14 -10.10 12.64
CA PRO A 84 -2.42 -8.84 12.50
C PRO A 84 -1.32 -8.84 11.46
N LEU A 85 -0.87 -10.00 11.03
CA LEU A 85 0.18 -10.08 10.01
C LEU A 85 -0.36 -10.76 8.78
N LYS A 86 -0.28 -10.07 7.65
CA LYS A 86 -0.63 -10.62 6.35
C LYS A 86 0.59 -10.62 5.46
N VAL A 87 0.65 -11.58 4.54
CA VAL A 87 1.76 -11.68 3.61
C VAL A 87 1.20 -11.79 2.20
N VAL A 88 1.73 -10.97 1.30
CA VAL A 88 1.34 -10.97 -0.10
C VAL A 88 2.60 -11.13 -0.92
N LYS A 89 2.54 -11.95 -1.95
CA LYS A 89 3.67 -12.16 -2.85
C LYS A 89 3.34 -11.74 -4.26
N PHE A 90 4.25 -11.03 -4.89
CA PHE A 90 4.20 -10.74 -6.31
C PHE A 90 5.37 -11.48 -6.95
N ARG A 91 5.08 -12.30 -7.94
CA ARG A 91 6.05 -13.26 -8.44
C ARG A 91 6.85 -12.74 -9.61
N SER A 92 8.13 -13.08 -9.62
CA SER A 92 8.99 -12.95 -10.79
C SER A 92 8.99 -11.55 -11.38
N LEU A 93 9.36 -10.57 -10.57
CA LEU A 93 9.29 -9.17 -11.00
C LEU A 93 10.39 -8.82 -11.99
N PRO A 94 10.04 -8.08 -13.06
CA PRO A 94 11.06 -7.49 -13.93
C PRO A 94 11.87 -6.43 -13.20
N ALA A 95 13.05 -6.15 -13.70
CA ALA A 95 13.91 -5.13 -13.12
C ALA A 95 13.24 -3.76 -13.20
N GLY A 96 13.49 -2.91 -12.24
CA GLY A 96 12.97 -1.56 -12.22
C GLY A 96 12.70 -1.06 -10.82
N TRP A 97 12.27 0.18 -10.73
CA TRP A 97 11.81 0.76 -9.48
C TRP A 97 10.33 0.49 -9.31
N TYR A 98 9.97 0.03 -8.15
CA TYR A 98 8.58 -0.30 -7.83
C TYR A 98 8.08 0.54 -6.68
N GLU A 99 6.82 0.89 -6.76
CA GLU A 99 6.10 1.43 -5.63
C GLU A 99 5.15 0.35 -5.13
N VAL A 100 5.19 0.11 -3.82
CA VAL A 100 4.29 -0.84 -3.18
C VAL A 100 3.36 -0.03 -2.30
N ILE A 101 2.07 -0.20 -2.52
CA ILE A 101 1.05 0.56 -1.81
C ILE A 101 0.07 -0.41 -1.18
N GLY A 102 -0.19 -0.21 0.09
CA GLY A 102 -1.23 -0.96 0.78
C GLY A 102 -2.29 -0.02 1.29
N ALA A 103 -3.52 -0.48 1.31
CA ALA A 103 -4.63 0.30 1.82
C ALA A 103 -5.64 -0.60 2.51
N VAL A 104 -6.22 -0.10 3.59
CA VAL A 104 -7.25 -0.81 4.35
C VAL A 104 -8.53 0.00 4.28
N TYR A 105 -9.64 -0.68 4.08
CA TYR A 105 -10.94 -0.06 3.87
C TYR A 105 -11.95 -0.63 4.86
N ASP A 106 -12.94 0.18 5.21
CA ASP A 106 -14.06 -0.29 6.03
C ASP A 106 -15.10 -0.99 5.17
N GLY A 107 -16.21 -1.39 5.77
CA GLY A 107 -17.25 -2.14 5.08
C GLY A 107 -17.96 -1.36 3.99
N GLN A 108 -17.77 -0.06 3.95
CA GLN A 108 -18.35 0.78 2.91
C GLN A 108 -17.30 1.22 1.89
N TYR A 109 -16.15 0.54 1.90
CA TYR A 109 -15.02 0.82 1.02
C TYR A 109 -14.46 2.22 1.22
N LYS A 110 -14.59 2.73 2.43
CA LYS A 110 -13.95 3.98 2.76
C LYS A 110 -12.57 3.68 3.32
N MET A 111 -11.56 4.39 2.81
CA MET A 111 -10.18 4.12 3.20
C MET A 111 -9.97 4.50 4.66
N ARG A 112 -9.42 3.57 5.43
CA ARG A 112 -9.05 3.80 6.81
C ARG A 112 -7.59 4.22 6.95
N GLY A 113 -6.76 3.72 6.08
CA GLY A 113 -5.36 4.07 6.09
C GLY A 113 -4.65 3.45 4.90
N SER A 114 -3.47 3.96 4.61
CA SER A 114 -2.65 3.43 3.54
C SER A 114 -1.19 3.65 3.89
N ALA A 115 -0.33 2.87 3.26
CA ALA A 115 1.11 3.00 3.42
C ALA A 115 1.75 2.69 2.10
N ARG A 116 2.94 3.24 1.88
CA ARG A 116 3.67 2.99 0.63
C ARG A 116 5.15 2.91 0.91
N THR A 117 5.83 2.18 0.05
CA THR A 117 7.27 2.06 0.12
C THR A 117 7.81 1.77 -1.27
N ALA A 118 9.11 1.90 -1.44
CA ALA A 118 9.76 1.68 -2.73
C ALA A 118 10.64 0.44 -2.65
N VAL A 119 10.73 -0.26 -3.78
CA VAL A 119 11.61 -1.42 -3.91
C VAL A 119 12.35 -1.29 -5.23
N LEU A 120 13.64 -1.56 -5.20
CA LEU A 120 14.44 -1.61 -6.40
C LEU A 120 14.67 -3.07 -6.78
N VAL A 121 14.27 -3.44 -7.98
CA VAL A 121 14.57 -4.75 -8.53
C VAL A 121 15.71 -4.58 -9.52
N VAL A 122 16.84 -5.19 -9.20
CA VAL A 122 18.08 -5.00 -9.94
C VAL A 122 18.18 -6.06 -11.02
N ALA A 123 18.54 -5.63 -12.23
CA ALA A 123 18.74 -6.57 -13.31
C ALA A 123 19.87 -7.54 -12.96
N ARG A 124 19.65 -8.81 -13.26
CA ARG A 124 20.70 -9.80 -13.04
C ARG A 124 21.74 -9.66 -14.14
N GLY A 125 22.96 -9.73 -13.74
CA GLY A 125 24.03 -9.70 -14.70
C GLY A 125 24.00 -10.94 -15.56
N VAL A 126 24.42 -10.78 -16.80
CA VAL A 126 24.51 -11.90 -17.71
C VAL A 126 25.97 -12.11 -18.03
N ASN A 127 26.46 -13.27 -17.74
CA ASN A 127 27.88 -13.55 -17.98
C ASN A 127 28.05 -14.81 -18.71
#